data_01fcf8aec9501944fd1d44504d0b7352
#
_entry.id   01fcf8aec9501944fd1d44504d0b7352
#
_cell.length_a   1.000
_cell.length_b   1.000
_cell.length_c   1.000
_cell.angle_alpha   90.00
_cell.angle_beta   90.00
_cell.angle_gamma   90.00
#
_symmetry.space_group_name_H-M   'P 1'
#
loop_
_entity.id
_entity.type
_entity.pdbx_description
1 polymer ?
#
loop_
_entity_poly.entity_id
_entity_poly.type
_entity_poly.pdbx_seq_one_letter_code
_entity_poly.pdbx_strand_id
1 'polypeptide(L)'
;WWASIIMFIMYTIYSNVSYFTPYLTSQVGMDVSDSAFLGIIRGYVFYFLSPLGGYIADKLLKSTLKLYGYGFIVLAILFFITTQIPAGKESVIPAIVISLLASAFAMMLYGVMWSILNEIDIPITYAATAIGLSSMVIYLPDLFVPAMIGSWLDNYGEEAGYFRMFIFFGICCVIAVVLSLTLAKKVKSLNAAKQAETVKEAEE
;
A
#
# COMPACT_ATOMS: atom_id res chain seq x y z
N TRP A 1 -8.08 12.82 9.15
CA TRP A 1 -7.76 13.01 7.73
C TRP A 1 -6.42 12.41 7.32
N TRP A 2 -5.35 12.54 8.12
CA TRP A 2 -4.04 11.95 7.78
C TRP A 2 -4.09 10.43 7.62
N ALA A 3 -4.80 9.75 8.51
CA ALA A 3 -5.01 8.31 8.40
C ALA A 3 -5.74 7.96 7.08
N SER A 4 -6.79 8.70 6.73
CA SER A 4 -7.54 8.47 5.48
C SER A 4 -6.68 8.67 4.23
N ILE A 5 -5.74 9.63 4.25
CA ILE A 5 -4.80 9.84 3.13
C ILE A 5 -3.81 8.67 3.02
N ILE A 6 -3.29 8.17 4.15
CA ILE A 6 -2.41 6.98 4.15
C ILE A 6 -3.16 5.77 3.59
N MET A 7 -4.40 5.56 4.03
CA MET A 7 -5.25 4.47 3.57
C MET A 7 -5.64 4.64 2.09
N PHE A 8 -5.89 5.86 1.62
CA PHE A 8 -6.10 6.19 0.20
C PHE A 8 -4.91 5.77 -0.66
N ILE A 9 -3.68 6.10 -0.25
CA ILE A 9 -2.48 5.70 -0.98
C ILE A 9 -2.33 4.18 -0.98
N MET A 10 -2.56 3.54 0.17
CA MET A 10 -2.50 2.08 0.25
C MET A 10 -3.51 1.41 -0.69
N TYR A 11 -4.73 1.90 -0.69
CA TYR A 11 -5.78 1.40 -1.56
C TYR A 11 -5.46 1.64 -3.05
N THR A 12 -4.90 2.80 -3.38
CA THR A 12 -4.42 3.10 -4.74
C THR A 12 -3.44 2.04 -5.23
N ILE A 13 -2.49 1.62 -4.40
CA ILE A 13 -1.52 0.59 -4.76
C ILE A 13 -2.20 -0.76 -4.87
N TYR A 14 -2.97 -1.14 -3.85
CA TYR A 14 -3.66 -2.42 -3.77
C TYR A 14 -4.59 -2.67 -4.97
N SER A 15 -5.47 -1.72 -5.30
CA SER A 15 -6.45 -1.88 -6.38
C SER A 15 -5.78 -1.99 -7.76
N ASN A 16 -4.60 -1.40 -7.92
CA ASN A 16 -3.88 -1.37 -9.19
C ASN A 16 -2.74 -2.42 -9.32
N VAL A 17 -2.57 -3.31 -8.33
CA VAL A 17 -1.64 -4.47 -8.45
C VAL A 17 -1.97 -5.35 -9.66
N SER A 18 -3.21 -5.39 -10.10
CA SER A 18 -3.66 -6.12 -11.30
C SER A 18 -2.93 -5.70 -12.57
N TYR A 19 -2.42 -4.46 -12.66
CA TYR A 19 -1.65 -3.98 -13.83
C TYR A 19 -0.30 -4.69 -14.00
N PHE A 20 0.20 -5.41 -13.01
CA PHE A 20 1.35 -6.30 -13.22
C PHE A 20 1.05 -7.43 -14.22
N THR A 21 -0.20 -7.86 -14.38
CA THR A 21 -0.55 -8.89 -15.36
C THR A 21 -0.33 -8.42 -16.80
N PRO A 22 -0.94 -7.32 -17.28
CA PRO A 22 -0.66 -6.81 -18.60
C PRO A 22 0.80 -6.32 -18.77
N TYR A 23 1.44 -5.77 -17.72
CA TYR A 23 2.86 -5.42 -17.76
C TYR A 23 3.75 -6.61 -18.08
N LEU A 24 3.55 -7.76 -17.43
CA LEU A 24 4.34 -8.96 -17.68
C LEU A 24 4.14 -9.51 -19.10
N THR A 25 2.94 -9.38 -19.68
CA THR A 25 2.67 -9.85 -21.03
C THR A 25 3.21 -8.89 -22.08
N SER A 26 2.91 -7.61 -21.98
CA SER A 26 3.17 -6.65 -23.03
C SER A 26 4.62 -6.15 -23.02
N GLN A 27 5.19 -5.86 -21.87
CA GLN A 27 6.55 -5.31 -21.76
C GLN A 27 7.62 -6.39 -21.66
N VAL A 28 7.34 -7.44 -20.90
CA VAL A 28 8.33 -8.48 -20.64
C VAL A 28 8.21 -9.66 -21.61
N GLY A 29 7.08 -9.77 -22.32
CA GLY A 29 6.83 -10.82 -23.32
C GLY A 29 6.57 -12.18 -22.71
N MET A 30 6.01 -12.22 -21.51
CA MET A 30 5.55 -13.42 -20.85
C MET A 30 4.30 -13.98 -21.54
N ASP A 31 4.10 -15.29 -21.49
CA ASP A 31 2.88 -15.90 -22.00
C ASP A 31 1.64 -15.42 -21.23
N VAL A 32 0.53 -15.21 -21.94
CA VAL A 32 -0.71 -14.68 -21.37
C VAL A 32 -1.26 -15.61 -20.29
N SER A 33 -1.19 -16.92 -20.49
CA SER A 33 -1.71 -17.89 -19.51
C SER A 33 -0.89 -17.90 -18.23
N ASP A 34 0.43 -17.81 -18.34
CA ASP A 34 1.34 -17.79 -17.19
C ASP A 34 1.20 -16.49 -16.41
N SER A 35 1.06 -15.35 -17.10
CA SER A 35 0.81 -14.06 -16.45
C SER A 35 -0.54 -14.02 -15.73
N ALA A 36 -1.59 -14.62 -16.33
CA ALA A 36 -2.90 -14.75 -15.71
C ALA A 36 -2.84 -15.66 -14.46
N PHE A 37 -2.08 -16.76 -14.52
CA PHE A 37 -1.88 -17.64 -13.37
C PHE A 37 -1.17 -16.90 -12.21
N LEU A 38 -0.15 -16.11 -12.49
CA LEU A 38 0.45 -15.22 -11.49
C LEU A 38 -0.54 -14.19 -10.95
N GLY A 39 -1.47 -13.71 -11.78
CA GLY A 39 -2.58 -12.85 -11.36
C GLY A 39 -3.47 -13.51 -10.31
N ILE A 40 -3.76 -14.81 -10.47
CA ILE A 40 -4.51 -15.60 -9.47
C ILE A 40 -3.72 -15.69 -8.16
N ILE A 41 -2.43 -15.98 -8.22
CA ILE A 41 -1.57 -16.01 -7.03
C ILE A 41 -1.60 -14.67 -6.31
N ARG A 42 -1.41 -13.56 -7.02
CA ARG A 42 -1.45 -12.21 -6.47
C ARG A 42 -2.80 -11.89 -5.82
N GLY A 43 -3.91 -12.23 -6.48
CA GLY A 43 -5.25 -11.88 -6.04
C GLY A 43 -5.82 -12.76 -4.95
N TYR A 44 -5.43 -14.03 -4.86
CA TYR A 44 -6.04 -14.97 -3.92
C TYR A 44 -5.08 -15.54 -2.89
N VAL A 45 -3.88 -15.99 -3.32
CA VAL A 45 -2.95 -16.63 -2.38
C VAL A 45 -2.37 -15.61 -1.40
N PHE A 46 -2.09 -14.40 -1.86
CA PHE A 46 -1.48 -13.38 -1.00
C PHE A 46 -2.44 -12.77 0.04
N TYR A 47 -3.75 -13.02 -0.04
CA TYR A 47 -4.66 -12.70 1.07
C TYR A 47 -4.29 -13.42 2.37
N PHE A 48 -3.68 -14.61 2.28
CA PHE A 48 -3.19 -15.34 3.45
C PHE A 48 -1.99 -14.64 4.13
N LEU A 49 -1.42 -13.61 3.52
CA LEU A 49 -0.38 -12.78 4.16
C LEU A 49 -0.95 -11.69 5.08
N SER A 50 -2.26 -11.41 5.02
CA SER A 50 -2.91 -10.42 5.88
C SER A 50 -2.73 -10.70 7.38
N PRO A 51 -2.92 -11.94 7.89
CA PRO A 51 -2.63 -12.27 9.28
C PRO A 51 -1.17 -12.05 9.68
N LEU A 52 -0.23 -12.26 8.74
CA LEU A 52 1.19 -11.99 8.97
C LEU A 52 1.42 -10.49 9.19
N GLY A 53 0.75 -9.63 8.41
CA GLY A 53 0.77 -8.18 8.62
C GLY A 53 0.27 -7.79 10.01
N GLY A 54 -0.84 -8.37 10.46
CA GLY A 54 -1.36 -8.18 11.81
C GLY A 54 -0.36 -8.61 12.87
N TYR A 55 0.22 -9.80 12.74
CA TYR A 55 1.23 -10.28 13.68
C TYR A 55 2.45 -9.36 13.77
N ILE A 56 2.97 -8.88 12.63
CA ILE A 56 4.09 -7.94 12.60
C ILE A 56 3.71 -6.61 13.25
N ALA A 57 2.51 -6.08 12.94
CA ALA A 57 2.02 -4.84 13.53
C ALA A 57 1.90 -4.95 15.05
N ASP A 58 1.29 -6.03 15.56
CA ASP A 58 0.94 -6.16 16.98
C ASP A 58 2.13 -6.62 17.85
N LYS A 59 2.90 -7.59 17.38
CA LYS A 59 3.96 -8.25 18.19
C LYS A 59 5.33 -7.64 17.98
N LEU A 60 5.71 -7.32 16.74
CA LEU A 60 7.06 -6.85 16.44
C LEU A 60 7.16 -5.32 16.51
N LEU A 61 6.31 -4.61 15.82
CA LEU A 61 6.40 -3.15 15.72
C LEU A 61 5.53 -2.41 16.75
N LYS A 62 4.52 -3.09 17.30
CA LYS A 62 3.53 -2.54 18.24
C LYS A 62 2.89 -1.25 17.69
N SER A 63 2.70 -1.18 16.38
CA SER A 63 2.11 -0.03 15.70
C SER A 63 1.87 -0.37 14.23
N THR A 64 0.63 -0.27 13.78
CA THR A 64 0.24 -0.40 12.38
C THR A 64 0.84 0.73 11.53
N LEU A 65 0.90 1.95 12.07
CA LEU A 65 1.48 3.10 11.38
C LEU A 65 2.97 2.93 11.08
N LYS A 66 3.73 2.28 11.99
CA LYS A 66 5.15 1.95 11.72
C LYS A 66 5.26 0.85 10.66
N LEU A 67 4.41 -0.17 10.72
CA LEU A 67 4.36 -1.20 9.68
C LEU A 67 4.12 -0.57 8.31
N TYR A 68 3.19 0.37 8.24
CA TYR A 68 2.92 1.13 7.01
C TYR A 68 4.14 1.93 6.55
N GLY A 69 4.79 2.67 7.45
CA GLY A 69 6.00 3.42 7.11
C GLY A 69 7.09 2.53 6.51
N TYR A 70 7.42 1.42 7.15
CA TYR A 70 8.44 0.49 6.65
C TYR A 70 7.97 -0.27 5.40
N GLY A 71 6.72 -0.70 5.35
CA GLY A 71 6.14 -1.38 4.19
C GLY A 71 6.13 -0.50 2.94
N PHE A 72 5.81 0.79 3.09
CA PHE A 72 5.89 1.73 1.97
C PHE A 72 7.32 2.02 1.51
N ILE A 73 8.32 1.97 2.39
CA ILE A 73 9.73 2.04 1.97
C ILE A 73 10.06 0.85 1.06
N VAL A 74 9.67 -0.37 1.46
CA VAL A 74 9.89 -1.57 0.65
C VAL A 74 9.16 -1.45 -0.69
N LEU A 75 7.89 -1.05 -0.71
CA LEU A 75 7.13 -0.87 -1.94
C LEU A 75 7.73 0.20 -2.85
N ALA A 76 8.18 1.33 -2.31
CA ALA A 76 8.85 2.38 -3.09
C ALA A 76 10.11 1.85 -3.78
N ILE A 77 10.93 1.08 -3.07
CA ILE A 77 12.14 0.44 -3.61
C ILE A 77 11.76 -0.54 -4.73
N LEU A 78 10.76 -1.40 -4.50
CA LEU A 78 10.31 -2.39 -5.49
C LEU A 78 9.75 -1.72 -6.75
N PHE A 79 8.94 -0.67 -6.63
CA PHE A 79 8.46 0.09 -7.78
C PHE A 79 9.60 0.79 -8.53
N PHE A 80 10.58 1.37 -7.81
CA PHE A 80 11.74 1.96 -8.45
C PHE A 80 12.57 0.90 -9.20
N ILE A 81 12.81 -0.28 -8.61
CA ILE A 81 13.50 -1.37 -9.30
C ILE A 81 12.72 -1.83 -10.53
N THR A 82 11.39 -1.88 -10.47
CA THR A 82 10.55 -2.24 -11.61
C THR A 82 10.77 -1.30 -12.79
N THR A 83 11.01 -0.01 -12.56
CA THR A 83 11.31 0.96 -13.64
C THR A 83 12.66 0.74 -14.32
N GLN A 84 13.56 -0.03 -13.70
CA GLN A 84 14.89 -0.32 -14.25
C GLN A 84 14.92 -1.66 -15.01
N ILE A 85 13.83 -2.42 -15.01
CA ILE A 85 13.75 -3.69 -15.72
C ILE A 85 13.58 -3.38 -17.22
N PRO A 86 14.55 -3.81 -18.08
CA PRO A 86 14.44 -3.61 -19.50
C PRO A 86 13.29 -4.45 -20.09
N ALA A 87 12.67 -3.94 -21.15
CA ALA A 87 11.67 -4.68 -21.89
C ALA A 87 12.31 -5.91 -22.56
N GLY A 88 11.56 -7.01 -22.62
CA GLY A 88 11.96 -8.23 -23.33
C GLY A 88 12.05 -9.48 -22.45
N LYS A 89 12.12 -10.62 -23.12
CA LYS A 89 12.04 -11.96 -22.50
C LYS A 89 13.18 -12.29 -21.51
N GLU A 90 14.31 -11.63 -21.63
CA GLU A 90 15.44 -11.80 -20.72
C GLU A 90 15.11 -11.31 -19.30
N SER A 91 14.13 -10.41 -19.19
CA SER A 91 13.70 -9.79 -17.94
C SER A 91 12.52 -10.49 -17.27
N VAL A 92 12.03 -11.63 -17.79
CA VAL A 92 10.86 -12.35 -17.27
C VAL A 92 11.03 -12.72 -15.80
N ILE A 93 12.16 -13.35 -15.43
CA ILE A 93 12.38 -13.83 -14.06
C ILE A 93 12.45 -12.68 -13.06
N PRO A 94 13.28 -11.64 -13.23
CA PRO A 94 13.32 -10.52 -12.29
C PRO A 94 11.97 -9.79 -12.22
N ALA A 95 11.25 -9.61 -13.34
CA ALA A 95 9.94 -8.98 -13.35
C ALA A 95 8.90 -9.79 -12.55
N ILE A 96 8.88 -11.13 -12.69
CA ILE A 96 8.01 -12.01 -11.89
C ILE A 96 8.32 -11.85 -10.41
N VAL A 97 9.57 -11.98 -10.00
CA VAL A 97 9.97 -11.92 -8.59
C VAL A 97 9.56 -10.59 -7.97
N ILE A 98 9.85 -9.47 -8.66
CA ILE A 98 9.52 -8.13 -8.14
C ILE A 98 8.01 -7.91 -8.10
N SER A 99 7.27 -8.34 -9.13
CA SER A 99 5.81 -8.22 -9.16
C SER A 99 5.13 -9.02 -8.04
N LEU A 100 5.63 -10.22 -7.74
CA LEU A 100 5.13 -11.05 -6.66
C LEU A 100 5.45 -10.42 -5.30
N LEU A 101 6.69 -9.96 -5.09
CA LEU A 101 7.09 -9.29 -3.84
C LEU A 101 6.27 -8.02 -3.60
N ALA A 102 6.14 -7.14 -4.60
CA ALA A 102 5.36 -5.92 -4.47
C ALA A 102 3.90 -6.23 -4.14
N SER A 103 3.30 -7.22 -4.81
CA SER A 103 1.93 -7.65 -4.56
C SER A 103 1.76 -8.27 -3.17
N ALA A 104 2.71 -9.09 -2.73
CA ALA A 104 2.69 -9.70 -1.39
C ALA A 104 2.71 -8.64 -0.28
N PHE A 105 3.61 -7.65 -0.39
CA PHE A 105 3.65 -6.52 0.55
C PHE A 105 2.38 -5.68 0.48
N ALA A 106 1.86 -5.38 -0.70
CA ALA A 106 0.62 -4.62 -0.84
C ALA A 106 -0.57 -5.34 -0.19
N MET A 107 -0.72 -6.66 -0.42
CA MET A 107 -1.79 -7.45 0.20
C MET A 107 -1.64 -7.55 1.72
N MET A 108 -0.42 -7.74 2.22
CA MET A 108 -0.14 -7.77 3.65
C MET A 108 -0.52 -6.45 4.33
N LEU A 109 -0.16 -5.33 3.75
CA LEU A 109 -0.50 -4.00 4.30
C LEU A 109 -2.00 -3.71 4.18
N TYR A 110 -2.62 -4.05 3.04
CA TYR A 110 -4.05 -3.87 2.86
C TYR A 110 -4.88 -4.61 3.92
N GLY A 111 -4.47 -5.82 4.29
CA GLY A 111 -5.16 -6.63 5.29
C GLY A 111 -5.25 -6.00 6.68
N VAL A 112 -4.34 -5.09 7.03
CA VAL A 112 -4.33 -4.38 8.32
C VAL A 112 -4.76 -2.90 8.20
N MET A 113 -5.30 -2.51 7.04
CA MET A 113 -5.61 -1.11 6.73
C MET A 113 -6.51 -0.45 7.79
N TRP A 114 -7.57 -1.12 8.20
CA TRP A 114 -8.53 -0.57 9.16
C TRP A 114 -7.99 -0.49 10.59
N SER A 115 -6.92 -1.23 10.91
CA SER A 115 -6.27 -1.17 12.23
C SER A 115 -5.63 0.19 12.52
N ILE A 116 -5.38 1.02 11.50
CA ILE A 116 -4.91 2.39 11.66
C ILE A 116 -5.91 3.23 12.47
N LEU A 117 -7.21 3.05 12.25
CA LEU A 117 -8.25 3.80 12.97
C LEU A 117 -8.28 3.47 14.46
N ASN A 118 -7.98 2.22 14.81
CA ASN A 118 -7.87 1.81 16.22
C ASN A 118 -6.62 2.42 16.88
N GLU A 119 -5.51 2.51 16.15
CA GLU A 119 -4.26 3.05 16.69
C GLU A 119 -4.33 4.56 16.99
N ILE A 120 -5.15 5.32 16.23
CA ILE A 120 -5.37 6.75 16.45
C ILE A 120 -6.44 7.05 17.51
N ASP A 121 -6.93 6.02 18.22
CA ASP A 121 -7.82 6.13 19.39
C ASP A 121 -9.12 6.91 19.07
N ILE A 122 -9.81 6.50 18.00
CA ILE A 122 -11.12 7.06 17.67
C ILE A 122 -12.15 6.54 18.68
N PRO A 123 -12.89 7.43 19.38
CA PRO A 123 -13.93 6.99 20.32
C PRO A 123 -14.96 6.11 19.62
N ILE A 124 -15.36 5.01 20.28
CA ILE A 124 -16.27 4.00 19.72
C ILE A 124 -17.59 4.63 19.24
N THR A 125 -18.04 5.68 19.89
CA THR A 125 -19.25 6.44 19.56
C THR A 125 -19.20 7.03 18.13
N TYR A 126 -18.01 7.38 17.66
CA TYR A 126 -17.80 7.98 16.33
C TYR A 126 -17.14 7.03 15.33
N ALA A 127 -16.83 5.79 15.74
CA ALA A 127 -16.08 4.84 14.92
C ALA A 127 -16.80 4.55 13.58
N ALA A 128 -18.11 4.30 13.60
CA ALA A 128 -18.89 4.04 12.40
C ALA A 128 -18.88 5.24 11.43
N THR A 129 -19.04 6.46 11.95
CA THR A 129 -19.00 7.70 11.15
C THR A 129 -17.60 7.92 10.57
N ALA A 130 -16.55 7.69 11.37
CA ALA A 130 -15.16 7.81 10.93
C ALA A 130 -14.83 6.81 9.82
N ILE A 131 -15.27 5.55 9.94
CA ILE A 131 -15.11 4.52 8.91
C ILE A 131 -15.86 4.94 7.63
N GLY A 132 -17.12 5.38 7.74
CA GLY A 132 -17.91 5.82 6.58
C GLY A 132 -17.27 6.98 5.83
N LEU A 133 -16.86 8.05 6.53
CA LEU A 133 -16.18 9.19 5.93
C LEU A 133 -14.82 8.82 5.34
N SER A 134 -14.04 7.99 6.05
CA SER A 134 -12.76 7.50 5.55
C SER A 134 -12.93 6.67 4.29
N SER A 135 -13.95 5.80 4.24
CA SER A 135 -14.23 4.95 3.07
C SER A 135 -14.48 5.77 1.81
N MET A 136 -15.20 6.90 1.91
CA MET A 136 -15.41 7.80 0.77
C MET A 136 -14.09 8.30 0.19
N VAL A 137 -13.12 8.65 1.05
CA VAL A 137 -11.79 9.11 0.62
C VAL A 137 -10.97 7.94 0.09
N ILE A 138 -10.96 6.80 0.78
CA ILE A 138 -10.11 5.65 0.49
C ILE A 138 -10.41 5.06 -0.89
N TYR A 139 -11.68 4.99 -1.29
CA TYR A 139 -12.12 4.38 -2.56
C TYR A 139 -12.15 5.36 -3.74
N LEU A 140 -11.86 6.65 -3.53
CA LEU A 140 -11.75 7.63 -4.62
C LEU A 140 -10.80 7.22 -5.77
N PRO A 141 -9.66 6.55 -5.52
CA PRO A 141 -8.75 6.16 -6.60
C PRO A 141 -9.41 5.36 -7.72
N ASP A 142 -10.38 4.50 -7.42
CA ASP A 142 -11.07 3.69 -8.43
C ASP A 142 -11.80 4.52 -9.49
N LEU A 143 -12.12 5.78 -9.19
CA LEU A 143 -12.80 6.68 -10.12
C LEU A 143 -11.86 7.25 -11.18
N PHE A 144 -10.57 7.45 -10.88
CA PHE A 144 -9.69 8.19 -11.78
C PHE A 144 -8.35 7.51 -12.06
N VAL A 145 -7.80 6.69 -11.13
CA VAL A 145 -6.47 6.10 -11.33
C VAL A 145 -6.44 5.14 -12.52
N PRO A 146 -7.41 4.24 -12.74
CA PRO A 146 -7.42 3.39 -13.92
C PRO A 146 -7.51 4.19 -15.23
N ALA A 147 -8.33 5.24 -15.26
CA ALA A 147 -8.45 6.12 -16.43
C ALA A 147 -7.14 6.88 -16.70
N MET A 148 -6.46 7.33 -15.65
CA MET A 148 -5.17 8.01 -15.74
C MET A 148 -4.09 7.04 -16.29
N ILE A 149 -4.01 5.82 -15.77
CA ILE A 149 -3.06 4.80 -16.24
C ILE A 149 -3.37 4.43 -17.69
N GLY A 150 -4.64 4.18 -18.03
CA GLY A 150 -5.07 3.92 -19.41
C GLY A 150 -4.64 5.04 -20.35
N SER A 151 -4.89 6.30 -20.00
CA SER A 151 -4.46 7.46 -20.76
C SER A 151 -2.93 7.51 -20.95
N TRP A 152 -2.15 7.11 -19.98
CA TRP A 152 -0.69 7.04 -20.13
C TRP A 152 -0.27 5.94 -21.11
N LEU A 153 -0.88 4.78 -21.04
CA LEU A 153 -0.61 3.67 -21.97
C LEU A 153 -1.00 4.02 -23.40
N ASP A 154 -2.15 4.68 -23.61
CA ASP A 154 -2.66 5.04 -24.92
C ASP A 154 -1.84 6.17 -25.57
N ASN A 155 -1.46 7.20 -24.81
CA ASN A 155 -0.81 8.39 -25.36
C ASN A 155 0.72 8.29 -25.45
N TYR A 156 1.36 7.50 -24.57
CA TYR A 156 2.83 7.41 -24.50
C TYR A 156 3.38 6.03 -24.90
N GLY A 157 2.48 5.09 -25.21
CA GLY A 157 2.84 3.69 -25.47
C GLY A 157 3.13 2.92 -24.17
N GLU A 158 3.28 1.62 -24.31
CA GLU A 158 3.33 0.71 -23.18
C GLU A 158 4.55 0.94 -22.29
N GLU A 159 5.76 1.08 -22.86
CA GLU A 159 6.99 1.26 -22.09
C GLU A 159 6.95 2.53 -21.25
N ALA A 160 6.69 3.67 -21.87
CA ALA A 160 6.64 4.95 -21.15
C ALA A 160 5.39 5.05 -20.24
N GLY A 161 4.28 4.39 -20.60
CA GLY A 161 3.07 4.33 -19.79
C GLY A 161 3.29 3.58 -18.48
N TYR A 162 3.87 2.37 -18.52
CA TYR A 162 4.20 1.59 -17.33
C TYR A 162 5.28 2.27 -16.50
N PHE A 163 6.30 2.86 -17.12
CA PHE A 163 7.31 3.64 -16.41
C PHE A 163 6.66 4.75 -15.56
N ARG A 164 5.74 5.53 -16.16
CA ARG A 164 5.01 6.61 -15.46
C ARG A 164 4.16 6.05 -14.32
N MET A 165 3.48 4.93 -14.55
CA MET A 165 2.66 4.26 -13.53
C MET A 165 3.50 3.86 -12.31
N PHE A 166 4.64 3.20 -12.50
CA PHE A 166 5.49 2.77 -11.40
C PHE A 166 6.16 3.94 -10.68
N ILE A 167 6.56 4.98 -11.39
CA ILE A 167 7.05 6.24 -10.77
C ILE A 167 5.95 6.89 -9.94
N PHE A 168 4.72 6.96 -10.44
CA PHE A 168 3.58 7.49 -9.70
C PHE A 168 3.36 6.70 -8.39
N PHE A 169 3.33 5.38 -8.44
CA PHE A 169 3.20 4.55 -7.24
C PHE A 169 4.40 4.73 -6.28
N GLY A 170 5.60 4.84 -6.80
CA GLY A 170 6.80 5.13 -6.01
C GLY A 170 6.70 6.45 -5.26
N ILE A 171 6.26 7.53 -5.93
CA ILE A 171 6.05 8.85 -5.32
C ILE A 171 4.95 8.77 -4.24
N CYS A 172 3.84 8.11 -4.54
CA CYS A 172 2.77 7.87 -3.57
C CYS A 172 3.29 7.15 -2.32
N CYS A 173 4.13 6.12 -2.48
CA CYS A 173 4.76 5.42 -1.36
C CYS A 173 5.64 6.35 -0.53
N VAL A 174 6.48 7.19 -1.15
CA VAL A 174 7.34 8.15 -0.43
C VAL A 174 6.51 9.13 0.40
N ILE A 175 5.42 9.65 -0.16
CA ILE A 175 4.48 10.51 0.57
C ILE A 175 3.89 9.74 1.76
N ALA A 176 3.45 8.51 1.55
CA ALA A 176 2.87 7.67 2.59
C ALA A 176 3.86 7.31 3.71
N VAL A 177 5.15 7.12 3.40
CA VAL A 177 6.22 6.95 4.40
C VAL A 177 6.28 8.14 5.34
N VAL A 178 6.35 9.35 4.78
CA VAL A 178 6.44 10.59 5.57
C VAL A 178 5.21 10.74 6.46
N LEU A 179 4.02 10.55 5.89
CA LEU A 179 2.76 10.69 6.64
C LEU A 179 2.64 9.63 7.73
N SER A 180 2.92 8.35 7.44
CA SER A 180 2.79 7.25 8.39
C SER A 180 3.75 7.38 9.58
N LEU A 181 5.03 7.67 9.30
CA LEU A 181 6.03 7.80 10.36
C LEU A 181 5.82 9.07 11.21
N THR A 182 5.37 10.16 10.59
CA THR A 182 5.02 11.40 11.32
C THR A 182 3.81 11.18 12.20
N LEU A 183 2.76 10.52 11.69
CA LEU A 183 1.56 10.20 12.45
C LEU A 183 1.88 9.23 13.60
N ALA A 184 2.71 8.22 13.37
CA ALA A 184 3.15 7.28 14.41
C ALA A 184 3.87 7.98 15.57
N LYS A 185 4.75 8.95 15.26
CA LYS A 185 5.43 9.77 16.28
C LYS A 185 4.42 10.60 17.06
N LYS A 186 3.47 11.24 16.39
CA LYS A 186 2.44 12.07 17.02
C LYS A 186 1.53 11.26 17.94
N VAL A 187 1.06 10.09 17.50
CA VAL A 187 0.23 9.19 18.33
C VAL A 187 0.99 8.74 19.56
N LYS A 188 2.27 8.36 19.42
CA LYS A 188 3.11 7.98 20.54
C LYS A 188 3.26 9.11 21.58
N SER A 189 3.47 10.35 21.14
CA SER A 189 3.60 11.50 22.04
C SER A 189 2.28 11.82 22.76
N LEU A 190 1.15 11.72 22.09
CA LEU A 190 -0.17 11.92 22.70
C LEU A 190 -0.49 10.86 23.76
N ASN A 191 -0.19 9.60 23.47
CA ASN A 191 -0.41 8.51 24.43
C ASN A 191 0.48 8.65 25.67
N ALA A 192 1.74 9.09 25.51
CA ALA A 192 2.64 9.37 26.63
C ALA A 192 2.13 10.55 27.50
N ALA A 193 1.59 11.60 26.88
CA ALA A 193 1.00 12.72 27.60
C ALA A 193 -0.24 12.31 28.40
N LYS A 194 -1.15 11.54 27.80
CA LYS A 194 -2.34 11.00 28.48
C LYS A 194 -1.96 10.13 29.70
N GLN A 195 -0.95 9.26 29.57
CA GLN A 195 -0.49 8.43 30.67
C GLN A 195 0.10 9.26 31.81
N ALA A 196 0.86 10.31 31.53
CA ALA A 196 1.42 11.21 32.55
C ALA A 196 0.33 11.99 33.31
N GLU A 197 -0.75 12.36 32.62
CA GLU A 197 -1.91 13.04 33.20
C GLU A 197 -2.68 12.10 34.16
N THR A 198 -2.97 10.88 33.72
CA THR A 198 -3.65 9.86 34.52
C THR A 198 -2.87 9.50 35.79
N VAL A 199 -1.53 9.46 35.74
CA VAL A 199 -0.69 9.19 36.93
C VAL A 199 -0.78 10.34 37.93
N LYS A 200 -0.79 11.60 37.47
CA LYS A 200 -0.93 12.77 38.35
C LYS A 200 -2.28 12.82 39.06
N GLU A 201 -3.36 12.53 38.31
CA GLU A 201 -4.73 12.47 38.88
C GLU A 201 -4.91 11.33 39.88
N ALA A 202 -4.09 10.27 39.83
CA ALA A 202 -4.13 9.16 40.78
C ALA A 202 -3.27 9.42 42.06
N GLU A 203 -2.40 10.41 42.03
CA GLU A 203 -1.56 10.85 43.16
C GLU A 203 -2.19 11.99 43.98
N GLU A 204 -3.25 12.63 43.45
CA GLU A 204 -4.08 13.64 44.18
C GLU A 204 -5.30 13.00 44.85
#